data_ecc4c68714831ffde3e7721cd9d3fd01
#
_entry.id   ecc4c68714831ffde3e7721cd9d3fd01
#
_cell.length_a   1.000
_cell.length_b   1.000
_cell.length_c   1.000
_cell.angle_alpha   90.00
_cell.angle_beta   90.00
_cell.angle_gamma   90.00
#
_symmetry.space_group_name_H-M   'P 1'
#
loop_
_entity.id
_entity.type
_entity.pdbx_description
1 polymer ?
#
loop_
_entity_poly.entity_id
_entity_poly.type
_entity_poly.pdbx_seq_one_letter_code
_entity_poly.pdbx_strand_id
1 'polypeptide(L)'
;MWRKDMINKITEALNKADSAYYNTGKALMSDADYDKLKDKLRKLDPNNAVFTKVGAKVEAHRSEVKLLMHMGSQNKANTDEEFFKWYDKTGGQVVISDKQDGSSMEIVYKDGKLNRVSSRGDGITGLDLTQNALLWSNLPKTININGQLIVRAEAYMNISVWKERFSDSANPRNCCNGLVSRKTDEEKDNQHVRIAAFDIVHPTINFKTQLDKFNTIRELGFDTVRYFVASTVLQIKAIRTEYIESRSKLDYEIDGMVVSFNDLEVQERLGYSDGGTRPNGMVAWKLETSKGITKIINMTISMGSAGQIVPTAQVEPSFIGGVTISNVLLNNFDYIKELGVNIGSRVLIQRSGDVIPNCLGDVDAIYECPECKFRGTIDEQIKHHKE
;
A
#
# COMPACT_ATOMS: atom_id res chain seq x y z
N MET A 1 -13.83 29.01 14.48
CA MET A 1 -13.03 28.33 15.53
C MET A 1 -13.10 26.81 15.38
N TRP A 2 -14.24 26.16 15.42
CA TRP A 2 -14.44 24.70 15.34
C TRP A 2 -13.86 24.03 14.07
N ARG A 3 -14.07 24.62 12.86
CA ARG A 3 -13.57 24.06 11.58
C ARG A 3 -12.03 24.01 11.54
N LYS A 4 -11.35 25.06 12.01
CA LYS A 4 -9.88 25.13 12.06
C LYS A 4 -9.30 24.12 13.03
N ASP A 5 -9.96 23.93 14.18
CA ASP A 5 -9.59 22.94 15.19
C ASP A 5 -9.72 21.50 14.67
N MET A 6 -10.78 21.22 13.90
CA MET A 6 -10.99 19.92 13.26
C MET A 6 -9.93 19.64 12.18
N ILE A 7 -9.61 20.63 11.33
CA ILE A 7 -8.53 20.53 10.33
C ILE A 7 -7.22 20.18 11.02
N ASN A 8 -6.85 20.91 12.07
CA ASN A 8 -5.60 20.67 12.80
C ASN A 8 -5.55 19.26 13.40
N LYS A 9 -6.62 18.79 14.04
CA LYS A 9 -6.70 17.44 14.63
C LYS A 9 -6.56 16.35 13.58
N ILE A 10 -7.23 16.48 12.44
CA ILE A 10 -7.13 15.49 11.35
C ILE A 10 -5.71 15.51 10.75
N THR A 11 -5.16 16.68 10.49
CA THR A 11 -3.80 16.86 9.98
C THR A 11 -2.76 16.21 10.91
N GLU A 12 -2.91 16.43 12.22
CA GLU A 12 -2.01 15.83 13.22
C GLU A 12 -2.15 14.31 13.29
N ALA A 13 -3.37 13.78 13.24
CA ALA A 13 -3.62 12.34 13.23
C ALA A 13 -3.01 11.65 11.99
N LEU A 14 -3.15 12.25 10.80
CA LEU A 14 -2.56 11.75 9.56
C LEU A 14 -1.03 11.79 9.61
N ASN A 15 -0.43 12.91 10.07
CA ASN A 15 1.02 13.01 10.20
C ASN A 15 1.59 12.00 11.21
N LYS A 16 0.90 11.72 12.32
CA LYS A 16 1.31 10.69 13.29
C LYS A 16 1.22 9.28 12.70
N ALA A 17 0.15 9.00 11.95
CA ALA A 17 0.00 7.72 11.29
C ALA A 17 1.09 7.49 10.24
N ASP A 18 1.39 8.50 9.43
CA ASP A 18 2.49 8.46 8.46
C ASP A 18 3.84 8.22 9.17
N SER A 19 4.12 8.99 10.22
CA SER A 19 5.39 8.83 10.96
C SER A 19 5.55 7.44 11.55
N ALA A 20 4.52 6.89 12.18
CA ALA A 20 4.59 5.55 12.74
C ALA A 20 4.76 4.48 11.65
N TYR A 21 4.01 4.59 10.58
CA TYR A 21 4.05 3.64 9.47
C TYR A 21 5.40 3.62 8.75
N TYR A 22 5.92 4.81 8.38
CA TYR A 22 7.15 4.92 7.59
C TYR A 22 8.44 4.81 8.41
N ASN A 23 8.42 5.23 9.69
CA ASN A 23 9.63 5.22 10.51
C ASN A 23 9.76 3.97 11.40
N THR A 24 8.67 3.33 11.78
CA THR A 24 8.68 2.20 12.72
C THR A 24 8.01 0.94 12.20
N GLY A 25 7.39 0.99 11.00
CA GLY A 25 6.62 -0.11 10.43
C GLY A 25 5.30 -0.41 11.19
N LYS A 26 4.89 0.43 12.14
CA LYS A 26 3.68 0.25 12.93
C LYS A 26 2.53 1.06 12.35
N ALA A 27 1.47 0.41 11.87
CA ALA A 27 0.24 1.09 11.51
C ALA A 27 -0.52 1.53 12.77
N LEU A 28 -0.81 2.83 12.91
CA LEU A 28 -1.61 3.39 14.01
C LEU A 28 -3.11 3.36 13.72
N MET A 29 -3.49 3.16 12.48
CA MET A 29 -4.88 3.05 12.02
C MET A 29 -4.95 2.18 10.77
N SER A 30 -6.15 1.71 10.41
CA SER A 30 -6.34 0.98 9.16
C SER A 30 -6.18 1.90 7.94
N ASP A 31 -5.81 1.33 6.79
CA ASP A 31 -5.75 2.08 5.52
C ASP A 31 -7.10 2.73 5.19
N ALA A 32 -8.22 2.05 5.51
CA ALA A 32 -9.57 2.57 5.30
C ALA A 32 -9.86 3.80 6.16
N ASP A 33 -9.44 3.80 7.42
CA ASP A 33 -9.62 4.96 8.32
C ASP A 33 -8.68 6.10 7.94
N TYR A 34 -7.46 5.78 7.53
CA TYR A 34 -6.53 6.76 6.99
C TYR A 34 -7.11 7.44 5.75
N ASP A 35 -7.65 6.67 4.80
CA ASP A 35 -8.28 7.21 3.59
C ASP A 35 -9.54 8.03 3.91
N LYS A 36 -10.40 7.57 4.85
CA LYS A 36 -11.56 8.34 5.32
C LYS A 36 -11.16 9.69 5.95
N LEU A 37 -10.14 9.70 6.80
CA LEU A 37 -9.62 10.93 7.40
C LEU A 37 -9.05 11.85 6.33
N LYS A 38 -8.33 11.30 5.36
CA LYS A 38 -7.76 12.04 4.24
C LYS A 38 -8.83 12.66 3.36
N ASP A 39 -9.90 11.92 3.05
CA ASP A 39 -11.05 12.44 2.29
C ASP A 39 -11.83 13.50 3.07
N LYS A 40 -12.00 13.30 4.38
CA LYS A 40 -12.61 14.31 5.25
C LYS A 40 -11.79 15.60 5.29
N LEU A 41 -10.47 15.48 5.39
CA LEU A 41 -9.57 16.64 5.34
C LEU A 41 -9.66 17.34 3.99
N ARG A 42 -9.73 16.59 2.86
CA ARG A 42 -9.83 17.14 1.52
C ARG A 42 -11.10 17.96 1.32
N LYS A 43 -12.23 17.53 1.91
CA LYS A 43 -13.49 18.30 1.90
C LYS A 43 -13.41 19.57 2.76
N LEU A 44 -12.62 19.57 3.81
CA LEU A 44 -12.48 20.70 4.74
C LEU A 44 -11.40 21.70 4.31
N ASP A 45 -10.28 21.21 3.78
CA ASP A 45 -9.13 22.00 3.38
C ASP A 45 -8.41 21.30 2.19
N PRO A 46 -8.86 21.53 0.93
CA PRO A 46 -8.29 20.89 -0.26
C PRO A 46 -6.81 21.19 -0.48
N ASN A 47 -6.31 22.30 0.05
CA ASN A 47 -4.92 22.76 -0.12
C ASN A 47 -4.04 22.41 1.09
N ASN A 48 -4.49 21.54 1.98
CA ASN A 48 -3.72 21.16 3.16
C ASN A 48 -2.38 20.52 2.78
N ALA A 49 -1.32 20.89 3.51
CA ALA A 49 0.05 20.39 3.26
C ALA A 49 0.18 18.86 3.33
N VAL A 50 -0.73 18.14 4.00
CA VAL A 50 -0.77 16.67 4.02
C VAL A 50 -0.96 16.08 2.63
N PHE A 51 -1.63 16.76 1.70
CA PHE A 51 -1.87 16.25 0.36
C PHE A 51 -0.67 16.37 -0.57
N THR A 52 0.25 17.27 -0.27
CA THR A 52 1.50 17.45 -1.02
C THR A 52 2.66 16.61 -0.46
N LYS A 53 2.47 16.02 0.73
CA LYS A 53 3.43 15.12 1.36
C LYS A 53 3.02 13.67 1.12
N VAL A 54 4.01 12.81 0.82
CA VAL A 54 3.84 11.38 0.70
C VAL A 54 4.75 10.72 1.73
N GLY A 55 4.17 10.03 2.71
CA GLY A 55 4.94 9.42 3.80
C GLY A 55 5.25 10.37 4.95
N ALA A 56 6.19 10.02 5.80
CA ALA A 56 6.58 10.77 7.00
C ALA A 56 7.97 11.38 6.86
N LYS A 57 8.24 12.48 7.63
CA LYS A 57 9.61 12.91 7.87
C LYS A 57 10.38 11.82 8.59
N VAL A 58 11.59 11.60 8.15
CA VAL A 58 12.54 10.67 8.73
C VAL A 58 12.96 11.14 10.12
N GLU A 59 12.88 10.28 11.13
CA GLU A 59 13.44 10.56 12.44
C GLU A 59 14.98 10.42 12.40
N ALA A 60 15.68 11.43 12.94
CA ALA A 60 17.10 11.71 12.76
C ALA A 60 18.04 10.72 13.44
N HIS A 61 18.19 9.51 12.89
CA HIS A 61 19.25 8.55 13.29
C HIS A 61 20.07 7.99 12.12
N ARG A 62 19.72 8.35 10.86
CA ARG A 62 20.49 8.10 9.62
C ARG A 62 20.57 9.38 8.81
N SER A 63 21.50 9.43 7.84
CA SER A 63 21.58 10.59 6.95
C SER A 63 20.32 10.66 6.09
N GLU A 64 19.58 11.75 6.24
CA GLU A 64 18.52 12.13 5.32
C GLU A 64 19.14 12.48 3.97
N VAL A 65 18.50 12.03 2.90
CA VAL A 65 18.93 12.35 1.54
C VAL A 65 17.75 12.86 0.73
N LYS A 66 18.00 13.90 -0.04
CA LYS A 66 17.01 14.38 -1.01
C LYS A 66 16.90 13.39 -2.16
N LEU A 67 15.69 12.98 -2.47
CA LEU A 67 15.41 12.12 -3.62
C LEU A 67 15.64 12.90 -4.93
N LEU A 68 16.09 12.20 -5.95
CA LEU A 68 16.31 12.79 -7.28
C LEU A 68 15.02 12.86 -8.09
N MET A 69 14.03 12.02 -7.74
CA MET A 69 12.69 12.10 -8.30
C MET A 69 11.64 12.05 -7.20
N HIS A 70 10.52 12.72 -7.43
CA HIS A 70 9.41 12.68 -6.49
C HIS A 70 8.77 11.27 -6.46
N MET A 71 8.72 10.64 -5.28
CA MET A 71 8.13 9.32 -5.08
C MET A 71 6.69 9.42 -4.57
N GLY A 72 5.80 9.92 -5.45
CA GLY A 72 4.38 10.10 -5.14
C GLY A 72 3.61 8.80 -4.95
N SER A 73 2.40 8.92 -4.39
CA SER A 73 1.42 7.84 -4.36
C SER A 73 0.65 7.79 -5.69
N GLN A 74 0.01 6.67 -5.97
CA GLN A 74 -0.88 6.52 -7.11
C GLN A 74 -2.33 6.88 -6.74
N ASN A 75 -3.13 7.25 -7.75
CA ASN A 75 -4.57 7.27 -7.61
C ASN A 75 -5.08 5.85 -7.32
N LYS A 76 -6.19 5.72 -6.61
CA LYS A 76 -6.75 4.42 -6.22
C LYS A 76 -8.08 4.18 -6.93
N ALA A 77 -8.33 2.94 -7.33
CA ALA A 77 -9.63 2.41 -7.69
C ALA A 77 -9.92 1.22 -6.76
N ASN A 78 -10.94 1.36 -5.92
CA ASN A 78 -11.30 0.35 -4.92
C ASN A 78 -12.35 -0.62 -5.47
N THR A 79 -13.05 -0.22 -6.54
CA THR A 79 -14.05 -1.02 -7.24
C THR A 79 -13.75 -1.11 -8.73
N ASP A 80 -14.39 -2.05 -9.40
CA ASP A 80 -14.29 -2.22 -10.84
C ASP A 80 -14.89 -1.02 -11.57
N GLU A 81 -15.97 -0.42 -11.05
CA GLU A 81 -16.61 0.77 -11.61
C GLU A 81 -15.67 1.97 -11.58
N GLU A 82 -14.97 2.20 -10.46
CA GLU A 82 -13.96 3.26 -10.33
C GLU A 82 -12.81 3.05 -11.32
N PHE A 83 -12.36 1.81 -11.48
CA PHE A 83 -11.33 1.46 -12.44
C PHE A 83 -11.76 1.73 -13.87
N PHE A 84 -12.93 1.24 -14.29
CA PHE A 84 -13.41 1.44 -15.65
C PHE A 84 -13.72 2.91 -15.94
N LYS A 85 -14.23 3.67 -14.97
CA LYS A 85 -14.38 5.13 -15.08
C LYS A 85 -13.04 5.85 -15.31
N TRP A 86 -11.93 5.34 -14.74
CA TRP A 86 -10.60 5.85 -15.03
C TRP A 86 -10.12 5.42 -16.42
N TYR A 87 -10.29 4.14 -16.77
CA TYR A 87 -9.85 3.57 -18.05
C TYR A 87 -10.56 4.22 -19.25
N ASP A 88 -11.86 4.46 -19.15
CA ASP A 88 -12.69 5.01 -20.22
C ASP A 88 -12.36 6.47 -20.57
N LYS A 89 -11.54 7.15 -19.77
CA LYS A 89 -11.09 8.51 -20.11
C LYS A 89 -10.28 8.57 -21.41
N THR A 90 -9.54 7.51 -21.70
CA THR A 90 -8.68 7.42 -22.89
C THR A 90 -8.80 6.07 -23.58
N GLY A 91 -9.08 4.99 -22.87
CA GLY A 91 -8.99 3.64 -23.40
C GLY A 91 -7.57 3.27 -23.85
N GLY A 92 -7.45 2.22 -24.64
CA GLY A 92 -6.20 1.83 -25.26
C GLY A 92 -5.43 0.74 -24.50
N GLN A 93 -4.18 0.56 -24.87
CA GLN A 93 -3.32 -0.47 -24.29
C GLN A 93 -2.83 -0.06 -22.90
N VAL A 94 -2.89 -1.00 -21.96
CA VAL A 94 -2.41 -0.83 -20.59
C VAL A 94 -1.39 -1.90 -20.22
N VAL A 95 -0.48 -1.55 -19.32
CA VAL A 95 0.37 -2.49 -18.60
C VAL A 95 -0.19 -2.65 -17.19
N ILE A 96 -0.46 -3.88 -16.80
CA ILE A 96 -1.00 -4.27 -15.50
C ILE A 96 0.11 -4.98 -14.75
N SER A 97 0.57 -4.44 -13.64
CA SER A 97 1.67 -4.98 -12.86
C SER A 97 1.27 -5.26 -11.41
N ASP A 98 2.01 -6.16 -10.76
CA ASP A 98 1.83 -6.42 -9.34
C ASP A 98 2.02 -5.13 -8.55
N LYS A 99 1.06 -4.80 -7.70
CA LYS A 99 1.26 -3.86 -6.61
C LYS A 99 1.85 -4.62 -5.42
N GLN A 100 3.17 -4.80 -5.49
CA GLN A 100 3.90 -5.53 -4.47
C GLN A 100 3.83 -4.80 -3.14
N ASP A 101 3.69 -5.56 -2.05
CA ASP A 101 3.58 -5.01 -0.71
C ASP A 101 4.91 -5.10 0.02
N GLY A 102 5.61 -3.98 0.08
CA GLY A 102 6.95 -3.88 0.63
C GLY A 102 7.31 -2.45 1.04
N SER A 103 8.50 -2.03 0.69
CA SER A 103 9.03 -0.70 0.93
C SER A 103 9.60 -0.11 -0.35
N SER A 104 9.05 1.04 -0.78
CA SER A 104 9.47 1.68 -2.03
C SER A 104 10.85 2.33 -1.89
N MET A 105 11.71 2.10 -2.89
CA MET A 105 13.09 2.53 -2.94
C MET A 105 13.38 3.35 -4.20
N GLU A 106 14.21 4.38 -4.02
CA GLU A 106 14.96 5.03 -5.10
C GLU A 106 16.37 4.44 -5.16
N ILE A 107 16.76 3.90 -6.31
CA ILE A 107 18.08 3.31 -6.55
C ILE A 107 18.78 4.14 -7.62
N VAL A 108 19.91 4.72 -7.29
CA VAL A 108 20.66 5.63 -8.17
C VAL A 108 21.95 4.98 -8.60
N TYR A 109 22.19 4.97 -9.90
CA TYR A 109 23.46 4.58 -10.51
C TYR A 109 24.13 5.80 -11.14
N LYS A 110 25.45 5.80 -11.11
CA LYS A 110 26.31 6.75 -11.84
C LYS A 110 27.36 5.98 -12.63
N ASP A 111 27.38 6.17 -13.93
CA ASP A 111 28.30 5.50 -14.84
C ASP A 111 28.38 3.99 -14.57
N GLY A 112 27.22 3.35 -14.52
CA GLY A 112 27.06 1.93 -14.32
C GLY A 112 27.32 1.40 -12.91
N LYS A 113 27.71 2.24 -11.95
CA LYS A 113 27.98 1.82 -10.56
C LYS A 113 26.85 2.24 -9.63
N LEU A 114 26.45 1.34 -8.72
CA LEU A 114 25.51 1.67 -7.65
C LEU A 114 26.07 2.85 -6.83
N ASN A 115 25.34 3.95 -6.80
CA ASN A 115 25.74 5.16 -6.08
C ASN A 115 24.98 5.32 -4.77
N ARG A 116 23.65 5.09 -4.78
CA ARG A 116 22.80 5.29 -3.60
C ARG A 116 21.52 4.48 -3.69
N VAL A 117 21.05 3.99 -2.55
CA VAL A 117 19.72 3.45 -2.35
C VAL A 117 19.06 4.25 -1.23
N SER A 118 17.85 4.74 -1.47
CA SER A 118 17.11 5.55 -0.51
C SER A 118 15.70 5.04 -0.32
N SER A 119 15.17 5.12 0.89
CA SER A 119 13.74 4.90 1.12
C SER A 119 12.91 6.03 0.51
N ARG A 120 11.61 5.78 0.28
CA ARG A 120 10.68 6.79 -0.21
C ARG A 120 10.54 7.99 0.74
N GLY A 121 10.60 7.76 2.06
CA GLY A 121 10.37 8.79 3.05
C GLY A 121 9.04 9.52 2.83
N ASP A 122 9.09 10.85 2.80
CA ASP A 122 7.95 11.73 2.52
C ASP A 122 7.73 11.97 1.01
N GLY A 123 8.46 11.26 0.14
CA GLY A 123 8.42 11.40 -1.31
C GLY A 123 9.40 12.44 -1.86
N ILE A 124 10.03 13.26 -1.01
CA ILE A 124 11.02 14.29 -1.35
C ILE A 124 12.35 13.99 -0.66
N THR A 125 12.28 13.53 0.58
CA THR A 125 13.43 13.20 1.44
C THR A 125 13.25 11.78 1.97
N GLY A 126 14.26 10.94 1.84
CA GLY A 126 14.28 9.57 2.33
C GLY A 126 15.51 9.31 3.22
N LEU A 127 15.61 8.07 3.73
CA LEU A 127 16.79 7.57 4.43
C LEU A 127 17.78 6.99 3.43
N ASP A 128 19.08 7.26 3.63
CA ASP A 128 20.13 6.53 2.93
C ASP A 128 20.23 5.10 3.49
N LEU A 129 19.95 4.12 2.64
CA LEU A 129 19.94 2.69 2.94
C LEU A 129 21.06 1.95 2.21
N THR A 130 21.99 2.66 1.58
CA THR A 130 22.99 2.10 0.67
C THR A 130 23.79 0.96 1.31
N GLN A 131 24.19 1.11 2.57
CA GLN A 131 24.98 0.09 3.26
C GLN A 131 24.20 -1.24 3.42
N ASN A 132 22.93 -1.18 3.81
CA ASN A 132 22.10 -2.37 3.92
C ASN A 132 21.80 -2.97 2.54
N ALA A 133 21.58 -2.11 1.54
CA ALA A 133 21.29 -2.52 0.17
C ALA A 133 22.47 -3.23 -0.51
N LEU A 134 23.71 -3.00 -0.07
CA LEU A 134 24.87 -3.75 -0.55
C LEU A 134 24.76 -5.25 -0.23
N LEU A 135 23.97 -5.65 0.78
CA LEU A 135 23.74 -7.05 1.14
C LEU A 135 22.61 -7.69 0.32
N TRP A 136 21.73 -6.92 -0.31
CA TRP A 136 20.60 -7.47 -1.05
C TRP A 136 21.06 -8.30 -2.24
N SER A 137 20.59 -9.57 -2.26
CA SER A 137 21.14 -10.59 -3.17
C SER A 137 20.81 -10.34 -4.65
N ASN A 138 19.68 -9.73 -4.95
CA ASN A 138 19.24 -9.47 -6.33
C ASN A 138 19.34 -8.01 -6.77
N LEU A 139 20.02 -7.16 -5.97
CA LEU A 139 20.34 -5.78 -6.38
C LEU A 139 21.62 -5.79 -7.24
N PRO A 140 21.59 -5.44 -8.53
CA PRO A 140 22.79 -5.28 -9.35
C PRO A 140 23.69 -4.20 -8.75
N LYS A 141 24.97 -4.51 -8.47
CA LYS A 141 25.94 -3.53 -7.98
C LYS A 141 26.58 -2.73 -9.11
N THR A 142 26.57 -3.31 -10.31
CA THR A 142 27.02 -2.69 -11.56
C THR A 142 26.04 -3.02 -12.67
N ILE A 143 25.82 -2.07 -13.56
CA ILE A 143 24.95 -2.19 -14.75
C ILE A 143 25.66 -1.57 -15.94
N ASN A 144 25.28 -1.98 -17.15
CA ASN A 144 25.89 -1.45 -18.36
C ASN A 144 25.11 -0.22 -18.87
N ILE A 145 25.38 0.94 -18.24
CA ILE A 145 24.81 2.21 -18.66
C ILE A 145 25.77 3.37 -18.33
N ASN A 146 25.77 4.39 -19.15
CA ASN A 146 26.54 5.61 -18.90
C ASN A 146 25.64 6.69 -18.31
N GLY A 147 26.24 7.58 -17.55
CA GLY A 147 25.52 8.68 -16.92
C GLY A 147 24.73 8.26 -15.68
N GLN A 148 23.71 9.06 -15.34
CA GLN A 148 22.88 8.85 -14.16
C GLN A 148 21.62 8.08 -14.52
N LEU A 149 21.38 6.98 -13.82
CA LEU A 149 20.13 6.21 -13.91
C LEU A 149 19.44 6.22 -12.54
N ILE A 150 18.11 6.36 -12.56
CA ILE A 150 17.26 6.22 -11.38
C ILE A 150 16.31 5.06 -11.63
N VAL A 151 16.32 4.06 -10.75
CA VAL A 151 15.40 2.91 -10.76
C VAL A 151 14.51 3.03 -9.54
N ARG A 152 13.19 2.86 -9.74
CA ARG A 152 12.22 2.68 -8.65
C ARG A 152 11.93 1.22 -8.48
N ALA A 153 12.04 0.74 -7.26
CA ALA A 153 11.80 -0.65 -6.93
C ALA A 153 11.03 -0.76 -5.62
N GLU A 154 10.38 -1.89 -5.42
CA GLU A 154 9.82 -2.28 -4.14
C GLU A 154 10.77 -3.29 -3.49
N ALA A 155 11.27 -2.99 -2.30
CA ALA A 155 11.98 -3.95 -1.47
C ALA A 155 10.96 -4.80 -0.72
N TYR A 156 11.12 -6.11 -0.73
CA TYR A 156 10.18 -7.06 -0.18
C TYR A 156 10.86 -8.28 0.44
N MET A 157 10.09 -9.06 1.18
CA MET A 157 10.49 -10.34 1.76
C MET A 157 9.64 -11.45 1.17
N ASN A 158 10.26 -12.57 0.78
CA ASN A 158 9.56 -13.77 0.41
C ASN A 158 8.79 -14.35 1.60
N ILE A 159 7.55 -14.79 1.38
CA ILE A 159 6.70 -15.39 2.43
C ILE A 159 7.35 -16.64 3.01
N SER A 160 7.96 -17.48 2.17
CA SER A 160 8.68 -18.69 2.60
C SER A 160 9.83 -18.36 3.53
N VAL A 161 10.66 -17.36 3.19
CA VAL A 161 11.79 -16.92 4.02
C VAL A 161 11.32 -16.27 5.31
N TRP A 162 10.27 -15.45 5.26
CA TRP A 162 9.68 -14.86 6.46
C TRP A 162 9.18 -15.92 7.44
N LYS A 163 8.44 -16.93 6.96
CA LYS A 163 7.94 -18.03 7.80
C LYS A 163 9.06 -18.84 8.44
N GLU A 164 10.13 -19.10 7.68
CA GLU A 164 11.25 -19.90 8.15
C GLU A 164 12.12 -19.18 9.17
N ARG A 165 12.38 -17.87 8.96
CA ARG A 165 13.46 -17.15 9.68
C ARG A 165 12.99 -15.99 10.54
N PHE A 166 11.85 -15.39 10.21
CA PHE A 166 11.42 -14.10 10.77
C PHE A 166 9.96 -14.12 11.24
N SER A 167 9.45 -15.28 11.62
CA SER A 167 8.05 -15.47 12.03
C SER A 167 7.64 -14.67 13.27
N ASP A 168 8.60 -14.14 14.04
CA ASP A 168 8.36 -13.22 15.15
C ASP A 168 7.89 -11.83 14.70
N SER A 169 8.16 -11.45 13.45
CA SER A 169 7.63 -10.22 12.86
C SER A 169 6.19 -10.41 12.36
N ALA A 170 5.38 -9.36 12.42
CA ALA A 170 3.94 -9.44 12.19
C ALA A 170 3.57 -9.94 10.77
N ASN A 171 4.37 -9.59 9.76
CA ASN A 171 4.18 -9.98 8.36
C ASN A 171 5.48 -9.74 7.55
N PRO A 172 5.57 -10.25 6.29
CA PRO A 172 6.72 -10.07 5.42
C PRO A 172 7.10 -8.60 5.19
N ARG A 173 6.11 -7.71 5.00
CA ARG A 173 6.33 -6.28 4.80
C ARG A 173 6.97 -5.63 6.02
N ASN A 174 6.43 -5.87 7.22
CA ASN A 174 7.00 -5.31 8.45
C ASN A 174 8.41 -5.84 8.72
N CYS A 175 8.66 -7.12 8.44
CA CYS A 175 9.98 -7.71 8.47
C CYS A 175 10.93 -6.98 7.54
N CYS A 176 10.57 -6.83 6.26
CA CYS A 176 11.37 -6.12 5.27
C CYS A 176 11.68 -4.69 5.73
N ASN A 177 10.67 -3.92 6.16
CA ASN A 177 10.84 -2.55 6.65
C ASN A 177 11.80 -2.47 7.84
N GLY A 178 11.71 -3.42 8.77
CA GLY A 178 12.62 -3.52 9.91
C GLY A 178 14.07 -3.77 9.48
N LEU A 179 14.27 -4.71 8.54
CA LEU A 179 15.60 -5.07 8.04
C LEU A 179 16.26 -3.92 7.27
N VAL A 180 15.56 -3.35 6.28
CA VAL A 180 16.13 -2.27 5.46
C VAL A 180 16.47 -1.03 6.28
N SER A 181 15.79 -0.83 7.42
CA SER A 181 16.00 0.30 8.33
C SER A 181 16.97 0.02 9.47
N ARG A 182 17.53 -1.19 9.60
CA ARG A 182 18.49 -1.53 10.65
C ARG A 182 19.73 -0.64 10.59
N LYS A 183 20.18 -0.13 11.75
CA LYS A 183 21.41 0.68 11.84
C LYS A 183 22.66 -0.17 11.61
N THR A 184 22.66 -1.38 12.13
CA THR A 184 23.72 -2.38 11.95
C THR A 184 23.05 -3.70 11.56
N ASP A 185 23.69 -4.48 10.73
CA ASP A 185 23.21 -5.81 10.30
C ASP A 185 24.36 -6.83 10.46
N GLU A 186 24.73 -7.07 11.72
CA GLU A 186 25.81 -7.99 12.08
C GLU A 186 25.49 -9.43 11.63
N GLU A 187 24.22 -9.81 11.65
CA GLU A 187 23.74 -11.12 11.22
C GLU A 187 23.58 -11.22 9.69
N LYS A 188 23.76 -10.11 8.99
CA LYS A 188 23.59 -10.02 7.53
C LYS A 188 22.20 -10.42 7.04
N ASP A 189 21.19 -10.23 7.86
CA ASP A 189 19.80 -10.58 7.52
C ASP A 189 19.28 -9.85 6.29
N ASN A 190 19.85 -8.67 5.96
CA ASN A 190 19.53 -7.94 4.75
C ASN A 190 19.81 -8.73 3.46
N GLN A 191 20.61 -9.82 3.48
CA GLN A 191 20.78 -10.69 2.32
C GLN A 191 19.46 -11.35 1.87
N HIS A 192 18.48 -11.44 2.75
CA HIS A 192 17.15 -12.01 2.48
C HIS A 192 16.15 -11.00 1.90
N VAL A 193 16.47 -9.70 1.96
CA VAL A 193 15.67 -8.66 1.29
C VAL A 193 15.87 -8.77 -0.21
N ARG A 194 14.77 -8.73 -0.96
CA ARG A 194 14.75 -8.70 -2.42
C ARG A 194 14.14 -7.41 -2.92
N ILE A 195 14.43 -7.06 -4.16
CA ILE A 195 13.82 -5.94 -4.86
C ILE A 195 13.10 -6.41 -6.12
N ALA A 196 12.03 -5.71 -6.48
CA ALA A 196 11.40 -5.82 -7.79
C ALA A 196 11.24 -4.41 -8.37
N ALA A 197 11.90 -4.16 -9.50
CA ALA A 197 11.87 -2.85 -10.14
C ALA A 197 10.57 -2.67 -10.94
N PHE A 198 10.03 -1.45 -10.93
CA PHE A 198 8.77 -1.13 -11.60
C PHE A 198 8.82 0.16 -12.42
N ASP A 199 9.85 0.99 -12.27
CA ASP A 199 10.01 2.20 -13.06
C ASP A 199 11.49 2.57 -13.21
N ILE A 200 11.81 3.29 -14.28
CA ILE A 200 13.16 3.73 -14.60
C ILE A 200 13.13 5.11 -15.23
N VAL A 201 14.08 5.96 -14.84
CA VAL A 201 14.27 7.29 -15.40
C VAL A 201 15.74 7.49 -15.75
N HIS A 202 15.99 7.91 -16.98
CA HIS A 202 17.31 8.27 -17.47
C HIS A 202 17.25 9.61 -18.20
N PRO A 203 18.18 10.54 -17.98
CA PRO A 203 18.08 11.90 -18.54
C PRO A 203 18.16 11.96 -20.07
N THR A 204 18.74 10.95 -20.74
CA THR A 204 18.94 10.95 -22.19
C THR A 204 18.18 9.85 -22.93
N ILE A 205 17.55 8.91 -22.21
CA ILE A 205 16.74 7.85 -22.83
C ILE A 205 15.28 8.31 -22.81
N ASN A 206 14.71 8.55 -23.98
CA ASN A 206 13.31 8.85 -24.12
C ASN A 206 12.52 7.56 -24.38
N PHE A 207 11.91 7.02 -23.36
CA PHE A 207 11.02 5.87 -23.45
C PHE A 207 9.70 6.31 -24.12
N LYS A 208 9.17 5.47 -25.02
CA LYS A 208 7.86 5.71 -25.66
C LYS A 208 6.73 5.01 -24.93
N THR A 209 7.02 3.85 -24.36
CA THR A 209 6.02 3.04 -23.70
C THR A 209 6.47 2.59 -22.31
N GLN A 210 5.48 2.28 -21.47
CA GLN A 210 5.75 1.65 -20.16
C GLN A 210 6.43 0.29 -20.32
N LEU A 211 6.11 -0.43 -21.40
CA LEU A 211 6.73 -1.71 -21.73
C LEU A 211 8.21 -1.55 -22.07
N ASP A 212 8.61 -0.48 -22.78
CA ASP A 212 10.03 -0.19 -23.06
C ASP A 212 10.82 -0.01 -21.76
N LYS A 213 10.23 0.65 -20.76
CA LYS A 213 10.84 0.79 -19.43
C LYS A 213 11.07 -0.58 -18.78
N PHE A 214 10.06 -1.46 -18.75
CA PHE A 214 10.20 -2.81 -18.20
C PHE A 214 11.23 -3.65 -18.93
N ASN A 215 11.29 -3.58 -20.25
CA ASN A 215 12.28 -4.29 -21.05
C ASN A 215 13.68 -3.81 -20.69
N THR A 216 13.92 -2.50 -20.67
CA THR A 216 15.21 -1.92 -20.29
C THR A 216 15.62 -2.31 -18.86
N ILE A 217 14.69 -2.28 -17.90
CA ILE A 217 14.96 -2.73 -16.53
C ILE A 217 15.48 -4.17 -16.50
N ARG A 218 14.85 -5.07 -17.27
CA ARG A 218 15.27 -6.48 -17.37
C ARG A 218 16.62 -6.65 -18.08
N GLU A 219 16.86 -5.90 -19.16
CA GLU A 219 18.15 -5.89 -19.88
C GLU A 219 19.30 -5.41 -19.00
N LEU A 220 19.03 -4.52 -18.04
CA LEU A 220 19.99 -4.08 -17.04
C LEU A 220 20.20 -5.07 -15.88
N GLY A 221 19.51 -6.23 -15.90
CA GLY A 221 19.70 -7.31 -14.93
C GLY A 221 18.88 -7.18 -13.64
N PHE A 222 17.85 -6.34 -13.62
CA PHE A 222 16.93 -6.27 -12.48
C PHE A 222 15.80 -7.30 -12.59
N ASP A 223 15.40 -7.84 -11.46
CA ASP A 223 14.08 -8.45 -11.34
C ASP A 223 13.00 -7.36 -11.41
N THR A 224 11.96 -7.58 -12.23
CA THR A 224 10.81 -6.67 -12.31
C THR A 224 9.64 -7.22 -11.49
N VAL A 225 8.72 -6.35 -11.10
CA VAL A 225 7.37 -6.80 -10.71
C VAL A 225 6.77 -7.62 -11.87
N ARG A 226 5.95 -8.63 -11.56
CA ARG A 226 5.21 -9.36 -12.59
C ARG A 226 4.28 -8.40 -13.31
N TYR A 227 4.18 -8.49 -14.63
CA TYR A 227 3.30 -7.62 -15.41
C TYR A 227 2.69 -8.34 -16.62
N PHE A 228 1.58 -7.80 -17.08
CA PHE A 228 0.82 -8.22 -18.24
C PHE A 228 0.48 -7.01 -19.10
N VAL A 229 0.24 -7.26 -20.40
CA VAL A 229 -0.20 -6.24 -21.34
C VAL A 229 -1.62 -6.56 -21.79
N ALA A 230 -2.52 -5.58 -21.76
CA ALA A 230 -3.88 -5.73 -22.23
C ALA A 230 -4.25 -4.59 -23.17
N SER A 231 -4.94 -4.92 -24.27
CA SER A 231 -5.40 -3.98 -25.28
C SER A 231 -6.93 -3.89 -25.34
N THR A 232 -7.64 -4.78 -24.65
CA THR A 232 -9.10 -4.84 -24.63
C THR A 232 -9.63 -5.01 -23.21
N VAL A 233 -10.85 -4.53 -22.98
CA VAL A 233 -11.54 -4.70 -21.69
C VAL A 233 -11.66 -6.19 -21.30
N LEU A 234 -11.87 -7.07 -22.28
CA LEU A 234 -11.95 -8.52 -22.03
C LEU A 234 -10.63 -9.07 -21.47
N GLN A 235 -9.49 -8.66 -22.06
CA GLN A 235 -8.17 -9.03 -21.56
C GLN A 235 -7.92 -8.48 -20.16
N ILE A 236 -8.30 -7.23 -19.90
CA ILE A 236 -8.18 -6.60 -18.57
C ILE A 236 -8.95 -7.41 -17.53
N LYS A 237 -10.19 -7.78 -17.82
CA LYS A 237 -11.02 -8.60 -16.92
C LYS A 237 -10.43 -9.99 -16.70
N ALA A 238 -9.93 -10.65 -17.74
CA ALA A 238 -9.28 -11.96 -17.63
C ALA A 238 -8.04 -11.91 -16.74
N ILE A 239 -7.18 -10.90 -16.95
CA ILE A 239 -5.99 -10.69 -16.11
C ILE A 239 -6.39 -10.44 -14.66
N ARG A 240 -7.44 -9.62 -14.40
CA ARG A 240 -7.93 -9.39 -13.03
C ARG A 240 -8.36 -10.69 -12.35
N THR A 241 -9.09 -11.54 -13.05
CA THR A 241 -9.49 -12.86 -12.54
C THR A 241 -8.27 -13.71 -12.19
N GLU A 242 -7.27 -13.76 -13.07
CA GLU A 242 -6.01 -14.47 -12.82
C GLU A 242 -5.28 -13.93 -11.57
N TYR A 243 -5.28 -12.61 -11.38
CA TYR A 243 -4.69 -12.00 -10.17
C TYR A 243 -5.38 -12.46 -8.88
N ILE A 244 -6.71 -12.50 -8.88
CA ILE A 244 -7.50 -12.96 -7.73
C ILE A 244 -7.20 -14.43 -7.42
N GLU A 245 -7.14 -15.29 -8.44
CA GLU A 245 -6.93 -16.72 -8.29
C GLU A 245 -5.47 -17.10 -7.96
N SER A 246 -4.51 -16.34 -8.49
CA SER A 246 -3.08 -16.63 -8.31
C SER A 246 -2.47 -15.99 -7.06
N ARG A 247 -3.12 -15.00 -6.45
CA ARG A 247 -2.58 -14.24 -5.31
C ARG A 247 -2.04 -15.13 -4.20
N SER A 248 -2.80 -16.15 -3.80
CA SER A 248 -2.43 -17.07 -2.71
C SER A 248 -1.27 -18.00 -3.04
N LYS A 249 -0.87 -18.09 -4.30
CA LYS A 249 0.21 -18.95 -4.78
C LYS A 249 1.55 -18.20 -4.91
N LEU A 250 1.53 -16.87 -4.78
CA LEU A 250 2.73 -16.06 -4.84
C LEU A 250 3.55 -16.22 -3.55
N ASP A 251 4.86 -16.27 -3.68
CA ASP A 251 5.80 -16.26 -2.53
C ASP A 251 6.13 -14.83 -2.06
N TYR A 252 5.26 -13.87 -2.36
CA TYR A 252 5.32 -12.48 -1.90
C TYR A 252 3.92 -11.90 -1.83
N GLU A 253 3.76 -10.84 -1.05
CA GLU A 253 2.46 -10.18 -0.86
C GLU A 253 2.21 -9.11 -1.92
N ILE A 254 0.96 -9.04 -2.39
CA ILE A 254 0.44 -7.97 -3.25
C ILE A 254 -0.85 -7.40 -2.65
N ASP A 255 -1.00 -6.08 -2.68
CA ASP A 255 -2.20 -5.40 -2.17
C ASP A 255 -3.13 -4.93 -3.30
N GLY A 256 -2.81 -5.28 -4.55
CA GLY A 256 -3.55 -4.89 -5.72
C GLY A 256 -2.74 -5.04 -7.01
N MET A 257 -3.18 -4.32 -8.00
CA MET A 257 -2.50 -4.14 -9.28
C MET A 257 -2.20 -2.66 -9.50
N VAL A 258 -1.10 -2.35 -10.17
CA VAL A 258 -0.88 -1.04 -10.77
C VAL A 258 -1.16 -1.13 -12.25
N VAL A 259 -2.13 -0.37 -12.71
CA VAL A 259 -2.47 -0.28 -14.12
C VAL A 259 -2.00 1.07 -14.65
N SER A 260 -1.24 1.06 -15.72
CA SER A 260 -0.74 2.24 -16.40
C SER A 260 -1.06 2.20 -17.87
N PHE A 261 -1.41 3.31 -18.49
CA PHE A 261 -1.46 3.39 -19.95
C PHE A 261 -0.07 3.09 -20.50
N ASN A 262 0.01 2.24 -21.54
CA ASN A 262 1.30 1.84 -22.09
C ASN A 262 2.01 2.99 -22.80
N ASP A 263 1.27 3.86 -23.48
CA ASP A 263 1.79 5.04 -24.16
C ASP A 263 2.13 6.14 -23.14
N LEU A 264 3.41 6.53 -23.07
CA LEU A 264 3.88 7.55 -22.13
C LEU A 264 3.44 8.96 -22.53
N GLU A 265 3.16 9.25 -23.80
CA GLU A 265 2.58 10.53 -24.23
C GLU A 265 1.16 10.67 -23.69
N VAL A 266 0.40 9.57 -23.63
CA VAL A 266 -0.92 9.54 -22.99
C VAL A 266 -0.80 9.82 -21.49
N GLN A 267 0.16 9.21 -20.81
CA GLN A 267 0.39 9.45 -19.37
C GLN A 267 0.74 10.92 -19.12
N GLU A 268 1.63 11.50 -19.93
CA GLU A 268 2.05 12.90 -19.81
C GLU A 268 0.89 13.85 -20.07
N ARG A 269 0.09 13.63 -21.12
CA ARG A 269 -1.10 14.45 -21.44
C ARG A 269 -2.14 14.43 -20.33
N LEU A 270 -2.33 13.30 -19.63
CA LEU A 270 -3.23 13.20 -18.47
C LEU A 270 -2.69 13.94 -17.25
N GLY A 271 -1.37 14.17 -17.20
CA GLY A 271 -0.71 14.95 -16.17
C GLY A 271 -0.84 14.33 -14.78
N TYR A 272 -0.88 15.21 -13.79
CA TYR A 272 -0.85 14.84 -12.38
C TYR A 272 -1.99 15.50 -11.62
N SER A 273 -2.45 14.86 -10.56
CA SER A 273 -3.36 15.41 -9.55
C SER A 273 -2.64 15.68 -8.22
N ASP A 274 -3.36 16.22 -7.22
CA ASP A 274 -2.87 16.50 -5.87
C ASP A 274 -1.54 17.33 -5.87
N GLY A 275 -1.55 18.45 -6.57
CA GLY A 275 -0.38 19.36 -6.62
C GLY A 275 0.83 18.78 -7.36
N GLY A 276 0.62 17.88 -8.32
CA GLY A 276 1.70 17.29 -9.12
C GLY A 276 2.28 15.99 -8.53
N THR A 277 1.65 15.44 -7.49
CA THR A 277 2.21 14.28 -6.77
C THR A 277 1.69 12.93 -7.24
N ARG A 278 0.51 12.87 -7.90
CA ARG A 278 -0.12 11.63 -8.34
C ARG A 278 -0.32 11.59 -9.85
N PRO A 279 0.31 10.65 -10.56
CA PRO A 279 0.11 10.52 -12.00
C PRO A 279 -1.33 10.07 -12.32
N ASN A 280 -2.00 10.79 -13.24
CA ASN A 280 -3.35 10.43 -13.68
C ASN A 280 -3.34 9.31 -14.73
N GLY A 281 -2.21 9.07 -15.38
CA GLY A 281 -2.00 7.99 -16.33
C GLY A 281 -1.80 6.62 -15.71
N MET A 282 -1.83 6.55 -14.37
CA MET A 282 -1.70 5.31 -13.58
C MET A 282 -2.75 5.25 -12.49
N VAL A 283 -3.16 4.03 -12.12
CA VAL A 283 -4.09 3.79 -11.01
C VAL A 283 -3.70 2.51 -10.27
N ALA A 284 -3.75 2.56 -8.94
CA ALA A 284 -3.69 1.38 -8.10
C ALA A 284 -5.09 0.77 -7.99
N TRP A 285 -5.31 -0.35 -8.69
CA TRP A 285 -6.57 -1.08 -8.65
C TRP A 285 -6.50 -2.12 -7.55
N LYS A 286 -7.24 -1.86 -6.49
CA LYS A 286 -7.22 -2.72 -5.30
C LYS A 286 -7.91 -4.05 -5.57
N LEU A 287 -7.36 -5.13 -5.04
CA LEU A 287 -8.07 -6.40 -4.97
C LEU A 287 -9.12 -6.32 -3.88
N GLU A 288 -10.23 -7.02 -4.07
CA GLU A 288 -11.24 -7.12 -3.02
C GLU A 288 -10.62 -7.70 -1.75
N THR A 289 -10.99 -7.08 -0.65
CA THR A 289 -10.53 -7.53 0.67
C THR A 289 -11.28 -8.79 1.07
N SER A 290 -10.55 -9.78 1.56
CA SER A 290 -11.17 -11.01 2.06
C SER A 290 -12.04 -10.72 3.27
N LYS A 291 -13.29 -11.18 3.23
CA LYS A 291 -14.25 -11.08 4.31
C LYS A 291 -14.55 -12.47 4.87
N GLY A 292 -14.90 -12.53 6.13
CA GLY A 292 -15.34 -13.76 6.78
C GLY A 292 -16.15 -13.49 8.02
N ILE A 293 -16.96 -14.46 8.42
CA ILE A 293 -17.77 -14.38 9.63
C ILE A 293 -17.05 -15.15 10.74
N THR A 294 -16.99 -14.56 11.92
CA THR A 294 -16.48 -15.18 13.13
C THR A 294 -17.28 -14.70 14.35
N LYS A 295 -16.98 -15.26 15.53
CA LYS A 295 -17.67 -14.92 16.77
C LYS A 295 -16.73 -14.22 17.75
N ILE A 296 -17.17 -13.15 18.37
CA ILE A 296 -16.41 -12.47 19.43
C ILE A 296 -16.48 -13.34 20.70
N ILE A 297 -15.32 -13.78 21.19
CA ILE A 297 -15.20 -14.58 22.41
C ILE A 297 -14.79 -13.75 23.61
N ASN A 298 -14.08 -12.63 23.39
CA ASN A 298 -13.65 -11.73 24.44
C ASN A 298 -13.37 -10.35 23.87
N MET A 299 -13.32 -9.31 24.71
CA MET A 299 -12.86 -7.98 24.37
C MET A 299 -11.78 -7.54 25.35
N THR A 300 -10.68 -7.05 24.81
CA THR A 300 -9.56 -6.53 25.58
C THR A 300 -9.34 -5.06 25.27
N ILE A 301 -8.74 -4.36 26.21
CA ILE A 301 -8.42 -2.93 26.08
C ILE A 301 -6.91 -2.80 26.22
N SER A 302 -6.29 -2.15 25.24
CA SER A 302 -4.88 -1.78 25.30
C SER A 302 -4.74 -0.25 25.30
N MET A 303 -3.66 0.23 25.87
CA MET A 303 -3.29 1.64 25.80
C MET A 303 -2.25 1.82 24.71
N GLY A 304 -2.59 2.59 23.69
CA GLY A 304 -1.65 2.95 22.64
C GLY A 304 -0.54 3.88 23.17
N SER A 305 0.54 3.99 22.44
CA SER A 305 1.72 4.81 22.81
C SER A 305 1.42 6.30 23.03
N ALA A 306 0.30 6.78 22.48
CA ALA A 306 -0.20 8.15 22.67
C ALA A 306 -1.25 8.27 23.80
N GLY A 307 -1.40 7.25 24.66
CA GLY A 307 -2.38 7.23 25.76
C GLY A 307 -3.82 6.99 25.34
N GLN A 308 -4.10 6.71 24.05
CA GLN A 308 -5.42 6.36 23.58
C GLN A 308 -5.82 4.95 23.98
N ILE A 309 -7.07 4.77 24.34
CA ILE A 309 -7.64 3.47 24.64
C ILE A 309 -8.04 2.81 23.32
N VAL A 310 -7.51 1.60 23.07
CA VAL A 310 -7.76 0.82 21.84
C VAL A 310 -8.42 -0.50 22.22
N PRO A 311 -9.75 -0.64 22.00
CA PRO A 311 -10.45 -1.90 22.20
C PRO A 311 -10.13 -2.88 21.06
N THR A 312 -9.92 -4.15 21.41
CA THR A 312 -9.66 -5.25 20.49
C THR A 312 -10.59 -6.41 20.81
N ALA A 313 -11.30 -6.94 19.83
CA ALA A 313 -12.05 -8.16 19.98
C ALA A 313 -11.13 -9.38 19.78
N GLN A 314 -11.14 -10.31 20.72
CA GLN A 314 -10.68 -11.67 20.50
C GLN A 314 -11.82 -12.46 19.87
N VAL A 315 -11.54 -13.14 18.76
CA VAL A 315 -12.53 -13.88 17.99
C VAL A 315 -12.17 -15.35 17.88
N GLU A 316 -13.15 -16.19 17.62
CA GLU A 316 -12.88 -17.58 17.24
C GLU A 316 -11.94 -17.59 16.04
N PRO A 317 -10.81 -18.36 16.10
CA PRO A 317 -9.83 -18.39 15.03
C PRO A 317 -10.49 -18.70 13.67
N SER A 318 -10.41 -17.79 12.72
CA SER A 318 -11.03 -17.93 11.41
C SER A 318 -10.01 -17.69 10.31
N PHE A 319 -9.97 -18.58 9.31
CA PHE A 319 -9.03 -18.48 8.20
C PHE A 319 -9.60 -17.58 7.11
N ILE A 320 -9.04 -16.37 6.96
CA ILE A 320 -9.55 -15.34 6.04
C ILE A 320 -8.37 -14.72 5.29
N GLY A 321 -8.44 -14.73 3.97
CA GLY A 321 -7.41 -14.11 3.14
C GLY A 321 -6.01 -14.71 3.34
N GLY A 322 -5.94 -16.04 3.53
CA GLY A 322 -4.65 -16.74 3.66
C GLY A 322 -4.02 -16.76 5.05
N VAL A 323 -4.69 -16.17 6.07
CA VAL A 323 -4.18 -16.15 7.45
C VAL A 323 -5.29 -16.48 8.45
N THR A 324 -4.88 -17.00 9.62
CA THR A 324 -5.80 -17.21 10.75
C THR A 324 -5.92 -15.92 11.55
N ILE A 325 -7.13 -15.39 11.64
CA ILE A 325 -7.45 -14.20 12.42
C ILE A 325 -8.01 -14.62 13.76
N SER A 326 -7.40 -14.14 14.85
CA SER A 326 -7.84 -14.35 16.23
C SER A 326 -8.11 -13.04 16.98
N ASN A 327 -7.68 -11.89 16.43
CA ASN A 327 -7.88 -10.58 17.02
C ASN A 327 -8.34 -9.59 15.94
N VAL A 328 -9.30 -8.74 16.30
CA VAL A 328 -9.91 -7.76 15.39
C VAL A 328 -9.97 -6.41 16.10
N LEU A 329 -9.51 -5.37 15.42
CA LEU A 329 -9.53 -4.02 15.95
C LEU A 329 -10.95 -3.47 15.97
N LEU A 330 -11.33 -2.85 17.11
CA LEU A 330 -12.62 -2.19 17.29
C LEU A 330 -12.50 -0.65 17.35
N ASN A 331 -11.37 -0.11 16.95
CA ASN A 331 -11.04 1.31 16.85
C ASN A 331 -11.26 2.12 18.15
N ASN A 332 -12.50 2.32 18.58
CA ASN A 332 -12.88 3.01 19.80
C ASN A 332 -14.27 2.58 20.28
N PHE A 333 -14.67 3.05 21.47
CA PHE A 333 -15.97 2.68 22.07
C PHE A 333 -17.19 3.19 21.31
N ASP A 334 -17.09 4.35 20.63
CA ASP A 334 -18.19 4.87 19.83
C ASP A 334 -18.41 3.98 18.60
N TYR A 335 -17.33 3.46 18.01
CA TYR A 335 -17.41 2.50 16.92
C TYR A 335 -18.05 1.17 17.35
N ILE A 336 -17.73 0.68 18.55
CA ILE A 336 -18.39 -0.52 19.13
C ILE A 336 -19.90 -0.31 19.26
N LYS A 337 -20.32 0.87 19.75
CA LYS A 337 -21.73 1.22 19.86
C LYS A 337 -22.42 1.34 18.50
N GLU A 338 -21.74 1.95 17.53
CA GLU A 338 -22.25 2.10 16.16
C GLU A 338 -22.44 0.72 15.49
N LEU A 339 -21.50 -0.19 15.69
CA LEU A 339 -21.59 -1.55 15.18
C LEU A 339 -22.56 -2.45 15.95
N GLY A 340 -22.96 -2.07 17.16
CA GLY A 340 -23.84 -2.87 18.02
C GLY A 340 -23.26 -4.20 18.47
N VAL A 341 -21.92 -4.34 18.47
CA VAL A 341 -21.26 -5.61 18.73
C VAL A 341 -20.94 -5.81 20.20
N ASN A 342 -21.06 -7.04 20.69
CA ASN A 342 -20.80 -7.46 22.06
C ASN A 342 -20.05 -8.81 22.06
N ILE A 343 -19.59 -9.24 23.24
CA ILE A 343 -19.10 -10.62 23.42
C ILE A 343 -20.23 -11.58 23.09
N GLY A 344 -19.96 -12.54 22.23
CA GLY A 344 -20.95 -13.49 21.70
C GLY A 344 -21.52 -13.11 20.33
N SER A 345 -21.36 -11.86 19.88
CA SER A 345 -21.81 -11.43 18.53
C SER A 345 -21.10 -12.19 17.43
N ARG A 346 -21.87 -12.58 16.41
CA ARG A 346 -21.34 -13.06 15.13
C ARG A 346 -21.05 -11.85 14.26
N VAL A 347 -19.79 -11.66 13.91
CA VAL A 347 -19.34 -10.44 13.24
C VAL A 347 -18.77 -10.73 11.85
N LEU A 348 -19.11 -9.87 10.89
CA LEU A 348 -18.42 -9.82 9.62
C LEU A 348 -17.11 -9.07 9.82
N ILE A 349 -16.01 -9.73 9.55
CA ILE A 349 -14.69 -9.14 9.60
C ILE A 349 -14.11 -9.04 8.19
N GLN A 350 -13.36 -7.99 7.96
CA GLN A 350 -12.70 -7.71 6.70
C GLN A 350 -11.21 -7.52 6.95
N ARG A 351 -10.39 -8.24 6.19
CA ARG A 351 -8.96 -8.00 6.16
C ARG A 351 -8.67 -6.95 5.09
N SER A 352 -8.45 -5.70 5.52
CA SER A 352 -8.09 -4.59 4.64
C SER A 352 -6.58 -4.47 4.57
N GLY A 353 -5.98 -4.72 3.39
CA GLY A 353 -4.53 -4.80 3.28
C GLY A 353 -3.98 -5.88 4.21
N ASP A 354 -2.68 -5.94 4.37
CA ASP A 354 -2.07 -7.07 5.07
C ASP A 354 -1.92 -6.90 6.60
N VAL A 355 -2.50 -5.89 7.23
CA VAL A 355 -2.06 -5.52 8.57
C VAL A 355 -3.07 -5.76 9.67
N ILE A 356 -4.30 -5.27 9.61
CA ILE A 356 -5.22 -5.35 10.75
C ILE A 356 -6.65 -5.67 10.29
N PRO A 357 -7.23 -6.80 10.78
CA PRO A 357 -8.63 -7.10 10.52
C PRO A 357 -9.56 -6.10 11.21
N ASN A 358 -10.53 -5.59 10.47
CA ASN A 358 -11.55 -4.69 10.98
C ASN A 358 -12.89 -5.43 11.13
N CYS A 359 -13.64 -5.10 12.18
CA CYS A 359 -15.02 -5.49 12.33
C CYS A 359 -15.92 -4.59 11.49
N LEU A 360 -16.77 -5.17 10.66
CA LEU A 360 -17.75 -4.42 9.85
C LEU A 360 -19.13 -4.32 10.52
N GLY A 361 -19.41 -5.19 11.51
CA GLY A 361 -20.63 -5.17 12.29
C GLY A 361 -21.10 -6.57 12.67
N ASP A 362 -22.18 -6.63 13.44
CA ASP A 362 -22.86 -7.86 13.81
C ASP A 362 -23.70 -8.33 12.61
N VAL A 363 -23.50 -9.57 12.17
CA VAL A 363 -24.22 -10.11 10.98
C VAL A 363 -25.68 -10.36 11.25
N ASP A 364 -26.07 -10.53 12.49
CA ASP A 364 -27.45 -10.79 12.91
C ASP A 364 -28.23 -9.50 13.26
N ALA A 365 -27.53 -8.35 13.33
CA ALA A 365 -28.15 -7.06 13.57
C ALA A 365 -28.81 -6.47 12.33
N ILE A 366 -29.91 -5.74 12.55
CA ILE A 366 -30.61 -5.02 11.48
C ILE A 366 -30.11 -3.59 11.41
N TYR A 367 -29.59 -3.20 10.27
CA TYR A 367 -29.07 -1.85 10.00
C TYR A 367 -29.99 -1.10 9.04
N GLU A 368 -30.01 0.23 9.14
CA GLU A 368 -30.69 1.10 8.19
C GLU A 368 -29.65 1.86 7.36
N CYS A 369 -29.75 1.75 6.02
CA CYS A 369 -28.88 2.52 5.14
C CYS A 369 -29.17 4.03 5.27
N PRO A 370 -28.18 4.87 5.58
CA PRO A 370 -28.41 6.30 5.72
C PRO A 370 -28.85 6.98 4.41
N GLU A 371 -28.49 6.42 3.26
CA GLU A 371 -28.81 6.98 1.94
C GLU A 371 -30.16 6.54 1.41
N CYS A 372 -30.37 5.20 1.26
CA CYS A 372 -31.59 4.67 0.64
C CYS A 372 -32.66 4.20 1.65
N LYS A 373 -32.37 4.24 2.97
CA LYS A 373 -33.27 3.83 4.05
C LYS A 373 -33.65 2.35 4.07
N PHE A 374 -33.01 1.53 3.24
CA PHE A 374 -33.20 0.08 3.29
C PHE A 374 -32.79 -0.47 4.67
N ARG A 375 -33.62 -1.35 5.24
CA ARG A 375 -33.38 -2.01 6.54
C ARG A 375 -33.17 -3.49 6.34
N GLY A 376 -32.04 -4.00 6.78
CA GLY A 376 -31.68 -5.40 6.69
C GLY A 376 -30.39 -5.73 7.40
N THR A 377 -30.06 -7.01 7.44
CA THR A 377 -28.74 -7.49 7.91
C THR A 377 -27.61 -6.97 7.02
N ILE A 378 -26.36 -7.10 7.46
CA ILE A 378 -25.20 -6.69 6.66
C ILE A 378 -25.21 -7.39 5.29
N ASP A 379 -25.52 -8.68 5.24
CA ASP A 379 -25.55 -9.43 3.97
C ASP A 379 -26.66 -8.93 3.04
N GLU A 380 -27.84 -8.62 3.58
CA GLU A 380 -28.96 -8.03 2.82
C GLU A 380 -28.64 -6.63 2.32
N GLN A 381 -27.96 -5.80 3.13
CA GLN A 381 -27.45 -4.48 2.73
C GLN A 381 -26.48 -4.59 1.56
N ILE A 382 -25.49 -5.50 1.67
CA ILE A 382 -24.50 -5.72 0.61
C ILE A 382 -25.17 -6.18 -0.68
N LYS A 383 -26.16 -7.06 -0.61
CA LYS A 383 -26.92 -7.55 -1.77
C LYS A 383 -27.71 -6.42 -2.40
N HIS A 384 -28.47 -5.65 -1.62
CA HIS A 384 -29.29 -4.53 -2.08
C HIS A 384 -28.48 -3.45 -2.82
N HIS A 385 -27.25 -3.19 -2.41
CA HIS A 385 -26.38 -2.19 -3.05
C HIS A 385 -25.57 -2.72 -4.24
N LYS A 386 -25.65 -4.04 -4.53
CA LYS A 386 -25.02 -4.65 -5.72
C LYS A 386 -26.02 -4.83 -6.88
N GLU A 387 -27.31 -4.80 -6.61
CA GLU A 387 -28.40 -4.80 -7.58
C GLU A 387 -28.79 -3.36 -7.96
#